data_4b1c2415a2f7fb90ce93a0dae30b31ad
#
_entry.id   4b1c2415a2f7fb90ce93a0dae30b31ad
#
_cell.length_a   1.000
_cell.length_b   1.000
_cell.length_c   1.000
_cell.angle_alpha   90.00
_cell.angle_beta   90.00
_cell.angle_gamma   90.00
#
_symmetry.space_group_name_H-M   'P 1'
#
loop_
_entity.id
_entity.type
_entity.pdbx_description
1 polymer ?
#
loop_
_entity_poly.entity_id
_entity_poly.type
_entity_poly.pdbx_seq_one_letter_code
_entity_poly.pdbx_strand_id
1 'polypeptide(L)'
;MQAKLTIDRDFTLGKIDERIYGSFIEHLGRAVYTGIFEPGHDTADEQGFRRDIMDLIRRLNIPIIRYPGGNFVSGYRWTDGIGPKESRPKRLDYAWASLEPNQFGIDEFADWCKKAGTTAMVAVNLGTGTPQQAADMVEYCNFKGGTYWSDLRIKNGHKEPHNFRVWCLGNEMDGPWQTGAKTADEYGRIANEAAKMMKWVDPTIELVACGSSTVDLPTYPEWDRKVLEHTYDNVDFISMHRYYGYNGNVEDYLASYADLDAFLSAGIAAADYVKAYKRSKKVMKISLDEWNAWYGTHGPKPEEAWTVAPPIHEQTYNVMDALCVGGLLTTLLNHSDRVRMGCIAQLVNCLAILMTEPGKGAYAQTTYYPFMHASLYGRGEALRAILKAPKLDTKHGQVDSVASAVTFDEEKGELTVFALNLANEAAQLSVNARSFENLSPIEHIVLDGELFACNTFDAPEAILPHNVAAAPCTKGVSDVTLPARSWNVLRYKI
;
A
#
# COMPACT_ATOMS: atom_id res chain seq x y z
N MET A 1 15.37 11.94 26.38
CA MET A 1 16.45 11.77 25.36
C MET A 1 16.69 13.06 24.60
N GLN A 2 17.88 13.19 23.94
CA GLN A 2 18.20 14.31 23.04
C GLN A 2 18.44 13.76 21.64
N ALA A 3 17.78 14.36 20.63
CA ALA A 3 17.95 14.02 19.24
C ALA A 3 18.11 15.30 18.40
N LYS A 4 18.77 15.19 17.26
CA LYS A 4 18.97 16.32 16.34
C LYS A 4 18.71 15.87 14.91
N LEU A 5 17.85 16.61 14.20
CA LEU A 5 17.55 16.43 12.78
C LEU A 5 18.11 17.64 12.02
N THR A 6 19.02 17.38 11.09
CA THR A 6 19.58 18.43 10.23
C THR A 6 19.01 18.29 8.84
N ILE A 7 18.40 19.32 8.32
CA ILE A 7 17.72 19.39 7.03
C ILE A 7 18.40 20.45 6.17
N ASP A 8 18.57 20.14 4.89
CA ASP A 8 19.03 21.12 3.89
C ASP A 8 18.25 20.91 2.59
N ARG A 9 17.80 22.00 1.98
CA ARG A 9 17.01 21.97 0.74
C ARG A 9 17.77 21.37 -0.43
N ASP A 10 19.09 21.52 -0.45
CA ASP A 10 19.95 21.02 -1.54
C ASP A 10 20.12 19.50 -1.50
N PHE A 11 19.77 18.83 -0.39
CA PHE A 11 19.90 17.37 -0.24
C PHE A 11 18.58 16.67 -0.51
N THR A 12 18.16 16.65 -1.77
CA THR A 12 16.96 15.91 -2.19
C THR A 12 17.24 14.42 -2.33
N LEU A 13 16.25 13.59 -1.96
CA LEU A 13 16.21 12.16 -2.28
C LEU A 13 15.52 11.96 -3.63
N GLY A 14 14.36 12.58 -3.80
CA GLY A 14 13.60 12.53 -5.04
C GLY A 14 12.18 13.06 -4.88
N LYS A 15 11.54 13.32 -6.01
CA LYS A 15 10.14 13.70 -6.03
C LYS A 15 9.28 12.53 -5.56
N ILE A 16 8.42 12.77 -4.60
CA ILE A 16 7.47 11.78 -4.09
C ILE A 16 6.43 11.47 -5.17
N ASP A 17 6.27 10.20 -5.48
CA ASP A 17 5.15 9.73 -6.29
C ASP A 17 3.95 9.49 -5.37
N GLU A 18 2.83 10.14 -5.63
CA GLU A 18 1.65 10.02 -4.78
C GLU A 18 1.17 8.57 -4.62
N ARG A 19 1.45 7.72 -5.61
CA ARG A 19 1.07 6.30 -5.62
C ARG A 19 1.72 5.46 -4.50
N ILE A 20 2.69 6.00 -3.75
CA ILE A 20 3.18 5.36 -2.52
C ILE A 20 2.12 5.29 -1.41
N TYR A 21 1.07 6.11 -1.51
CA TYR A 21 -0.08 6.14 -0.60
C TYR A 21 -1.28 5.36 -1.17
N GLY A 22 -1.01 4.36 -1.99
CA GLY A 22 -2.03 3.43 -2.48
C GLY A 22 -2.53 2.48 -1.40
N SER A 23 -3.59 1.77 -1.74
CA SER A 23 -4.12 0.70 -0.91
C SER A 23 -4.53 -0.51 -1.74
N PHE A 24 -5.13 -1.51 -1.11
CA PHE A 24 -5.44 -2.78 -1.71
C PHE A 24 -6.82 -3.26 -1.30
N ILE A 25 -7.56 -3.78 -2.25
CA ILE A 25 -8.84 -4.48 -2.06
C ILE A 25 -8.77 -5.80 -2.82
N GLU A 26 -8.90 -6.89 -2.09
CA GLU A 26 -8.96 -8.24 -2.61
C GLU A 26 -10.34 -8.85 -2.39
N HIS A 27 -10.75 -9.79 -3.23
CA HIS A 27 -11.86 -10.69 -2.92
C HIS A 27 -11.43 -11.68 -1.81
N LEU A 28 -11.19 -11.12 -0.65
CA LEU A 28 -10.77 -11.80 0.57
C LEU A 28 -11.72 -11.42 1.69
N GLY A 29 -12.33 -12.43 2.32
CA GLY A 29 -13.23 -12.17 3.43
C GLY A 29 -14.28 -11.11 3.10
N ARG A 30 -14.46 -10.15 3.99
CA ARG A 30 -15.45 -9.08 3.85
C ARG A 30 -14.89 -7.76 3.26
N ALA A 31 -13.76 -7.79 2.56
CA ALA A 31 -13.21 -6.57 1.98
C ALA A 31 -14.10 -5.98 0.87
N VAL A 32 -14.64 -6.83 0.00
CA VAL A 32 -15.58 -6.43 -1.05
C VAL A 32 -17.02 -6.49 -0.55
N TYR A 33 -17.53 -7.72 -0.33
CA TYR A 33 -18.93 -7.92 0.11
C TYR A 33 -19.08 -7.55 1.58
N THR A 34 -20.06 -6.69 1.90
CA THR A 34 -20.28 -6.02 3.19
C THR A 34 -19.16 -5.07 3.63
N GLY A 35 -18.11 -4.95 2.83
CA GLY A 35 -17.06 -3.95 2.98
C GLY A 35 -17.36 -2.71 2.14
N ILE A 36 -16.87 -2.68 0.90
CA ILE A 36 -17.14 -1.56 -0.03
C ILE A 36 -18.47 -1.70 -0.78
N PHE A 37 -19.02 -2.91 -0.87
CA PHE A 37 -20.22 -3.25 -1.63
C PHE A 37 -21.22 -4.04 -0.77
N GLU A 38 -22.36 -3.43 -0.51
CA GLU A 38 -23.48 -4.01 0.28
C GLU A 38 -24.81 -3.40 -0.20
N PRO A 39 -25.43 -3.96 -1.26
CA PRO A 39 -26.62 -3.38 -1.88
C PRO A 39 -27.84 -3.17 -0.97
N GLY A 40 -27.91 -3.90 0.16
CA GLY A 40 -28.97 -3.77 1.15
C GLY A 40 -28.69 -2.81 2.30
N HIS A 41 -27.53 -2.15 2.31
CA HIS A 41 -27.12 -1.25 3.39
C HIS A 41 -27.81 0.11 3.29
N ASP A 42 -28.17 0.72 4.46
CA ASP A 42 -28.87 2.02 4.51
C ASP A 42 -28.09 3.16 3.81
N THR A 43 -26.76 3.08 3.80
CA THR A 43 -25.92 4.07 3.10
C THR A 43 -25.54 3.66 1.68
N ALA A 44 -26.03 2.52 1.17
CA ALA A 44 -25.72 2.08 -0.18
C ALA A 44 -26.26 3.07 -1.23
N ASP A 45 -25.49 3.32 -2.27
CA ASP A 45 -25.97 4.03 -3.42
C ASP A 45 -26.75 3.09 -4.38
N GLU A 46 -27.19 3.61 -5.52
CA GLU A 46 -27.94 2.86 -6.53
C GLU A 46 -27.16 1.67 -7.15
N GLN A 47 -25.85 1.66 -7.02
CA GLN A 47 -24.97 0.57 -7.47
C GLN A 47 -24.62 -0.41 -6.35
N GLY A 48 -25.01 -0.12 -5.11
CA GLY A 48 -24.74 -0.94 -3.93
C GLY A 48 -23.42 -0.61 -3.22
N PHE A 49 -22.79 0.53 -3.53
CA PHE A 49 -21.56 0.96 -2.86
C PHE A 49 -21.88 1.69 -1.56
N ARG A 50 -21.21 1.32 -0.47
CA ARG A 50 -21.39 1.93 0.85
C ARG A 50 -20.80 3.33 0.89
N ARG A 51 -21.63 4.35 1.12
CA ARG A 51 -21.20 5.76 1.20
C ARG A 51 -20.48 6.09 2.50
N ASP A 52 -20.83 5.48 3.61
CA ASP A 52 -20.19 5.69 4.91
C ASP A 52 -18.68 5.35 4.85
N ILE A 53 -18.31 4.19 4.29
CA ILE A 53 -16.92 3.81 4.12
C ILE A 53 -16.23 4.66 3.05
N MET A 54 -16.93 5.02 1.98
CA MET A 54 -16.37 5.85 0.90
C MET A 54 -15.97 7.24 1.38
N ASP A 55 -16.71 7.83 2.32
CA ASP A 55 -16.37 9.13 2.90
C ASP A 55 -15.10 9.09 3.74
N LEU A 56 -14.84 7.98 4.46
CA LEU A 56 -13.58 7.77 5.16
C LEU A 56 -12.42 7.57 4.17
N ILE A 57 -12.64 6.82 3.08
CA ILE A 57 -11.63 6.59 2.03
C ILE A 57 -11.23 7.91 1.33
N ARG A 58 -12.18 8.76 1.00
CA ARG A 58 -11.92 10.07 0.38
C ARG A 58 -11.04 10.98 1.22
N ARG A 59 -11.18 10.93 2.56
CA ARG A 59 -10.31 11.70 3.48
C ARG A 59 -8.85 11.25 3.43
N LEU A 60 -8.58 10.02 3.04
CA LEU A 60 -7.21 9.50 2.87
C LEU A 60 -6.53 10.00 1.60
N ASN A 61 -7.29 10.54 0.65
CA ASN A 61 -6.77 10.97 -0.66
C ASN A 61 -5.93 9.88 -1.35
N ILE A 62 -6.45 8.63 -1.36
CA ILE A 62 -5.75 7.46 -1.93
C ILE A 62 -5.72 7.58 -3.46
N PRO A 63 -4.53 7.64 -4.08
CA PRO A 63 -4.42 7.85 -5.52
C PRO A 63 -4.65 6.60 -6.35
N ILE A 64 -4.39 5.41 -5.79
CA ILE A 64 -4.46 4.14 -6.50
C ILE A 64 -4.85 3.00 -5.57
N ILE A 65 -5.66 2.06 -6.07
CA ILE A 65 -6.06 0.85 -5.33
C ILE A 65 -5.81 -0.38 -6.19
N ARG A 66 -5.07 -1.31 -5.61
CA ARG A 66 -4.77 -2.62 -6.19
C ARG A 66 -5.99 -3.54 -6.08
N TYR A 67 -6.30 -4.31 -7.15
CA TYR A 67 -7.48 -5.18 -7.30
C TYR A 67 -7.20 -6.25 -8.38
N PRO A 68 -7.81 -7.43 -8.41
CA PRO A 68 -8.82 -7.98 -7.51
C PRO A 68 -8.22 -8.84 -6.38
N GLY A 69 -6.92 -8.93 -6.31
CA GLY A 69 -6.23 -9.75 -5.33
C GLY A 69 -4.73 -9.74 -5.56
N GLY A 70 -4.11 -10.21 -4.66
CA GLY A 70 -3.48 -11.16 -3.78
C GLY A 70 -3.63 -12.60 -4.27
N ASN A 71 -3.78 -13.48 -3.30
CA ASN A 71 -3.89 -14.91 -3.61
C ASN A 71 -5.10 -15.24 -4.50
N PHE A 72 -6.18 -14.51 -4.34
CA PHE A 72 -7.40 -14.67 -5.13
C PHE A 72 -7.14 -14.61 -6.65
N VAL A 73 -6.30 -13.69 -7.13
CA VAL A 73 -6.15 -13.46 -8.58
C VAL A 73 -5.63 -14.68 -9.31
N SER A 74 -4.81 -15.53 -8.67
CA SER A 74 -4.17 -16.69 -9.32
C SER A 74 -5.13 -17.83 -9.66
N GLY A 75 -6.34 -17.83 -9.06
CA GLY A 75 -7.43 -18.75 -9.39
C GLY A 75 -8.60 -18.09 -10.14
N TYR A 76 -8.60 -16.76 -10.27
CA TYR A 76 -9.73 -15.98 -10.75
C TYR A 76 -9.81 -15.91 -12.28
N ARG A 77 -11.03 -16.01 -12.78
CA ARG A 77 -11.38 -15.78 -14.19
C ARG A 77 -12.13 -14.45 -14.29
N TRP A 78 -11.47 -13.40 -14.71
CA TRP A 78 -12.06 -12.06 -14.78
C TRP A 78 -13.34 -11.99 -15.63
N THR A 79 -13.47 -12.87 -16.63
CA THR A 79 -14.66 -12.97 -17.49
C THR A 79 -15.91 -13.45 -16.76
N ASP A 80 -15.78 -14.10 -15.60
CA ASP A 80 -16.91 -14.49 -14.76
C ASP A 80 -17.54 -13.30 -14.03
N GLY A 81 -16.77 -12.21 -13.85
CA GLY A 81 -17.19 -10.99 -13.15
C GLY A 81 -17.72 -9.86 -14.05
N ILE A 82 -17.99 -10.11 -15.34
CA ILE A 82 -18.51 -9.09 -16.28
C ILE A 82 -19.91 -9.46 -16.83
N GLY A 83 -20.59 -8.48 -17.41
CA GLY A 83 -21.94 -8.66 -17.97
C GLY A 83 -23.04 -8.71 -16.91
N PRO A 84 -24.26 -9.17 -17.27
CA PRO A 84 -25.41 -9.20 -16.37
C PRO A 84 -25.17 -10.05 -15.13
N LYS A 85 -25.41 -9.50 -13.95
CA LYS A 85 -25.09 -10.13 -12.65
C LYS A 85 -25.80 -11.46 -12.44
N GLU A 86 -27.02 -11.58 -12.92
CA GLU A 86 -27.86 -12.79 -12.82
C GLU A 86 -27.31 -13.97 -13.63
N SER A 87 -26.48 -13.71 -14.62
CA SER A 87 -25.86 -14.76 -15.46
C SER A 87 -24.45 -15.13 -15.02
N ARG A 88 -23.89 -14.41 -14.04
CA ARG A 88 -22.53 -14.67 -13.56
C ARG A 88 -22.47 -15.96 -12.73
N PRO A 89 -21.47 -16.83 -12.96
CA PRO A 89 -21.36 -18.08 -12.22
C PRO A 89 -20.87 -17.84 -10.79
N LYS A 90 -21.35 -18.67 -9.86
CA LYS A 90 -20.74 -18.80 -8.54
C LYS A 90 -19.55 -19.76 -8.65
N ARG A 91 -18.40 -19.40 -8.06
CA ARG A 91 -17.17 -20.19 -8.07
C ARG A 91 -16.65 -20.46 -6.66
N LEU A 92 -15.96 -21.58 -6.51
CA LEU A 92 -15.11 -21.78 -5.33
C LEU A 92 -13.84 -20.94 -5.48
N ASP A 93 -13.53 -20.17 -4.47
CA ASP A 93 -12.23 -19.54 -4.30
C ASP A 93 -11.36 -20.43 -3.42
N TYR A 94 -10.33 -21.02 -4.03
CA TYR A 94 -9.43 -21.95 -3.35
C TYR A 94 -8.43 -21.25 -2.43
N ALA A 95 -8.13 -19.96 -2.70
CA ALA A 95 -7.17 -19.21 -1.91
C ALA A 95 -7.68 -18.99 -0.48
N TRP A 96 -8.97 -18.66 -0.34
CA TRP A 96 -9.56 -18.27 0.93
C TRP A 96 -10.66 -19.20 1.43
N ALA A 97 -10.84 -20.36 0.78
CA ALA A 97 -11.92 -21.30 1.08
C ALA A 97 -13.30 -20.60 1.13
N SER A 98 -13.56 -19.73 0.17
CA SER A 98 -14.78 -18.93 0.09
C SER A 98 -15.58 -19.25 -1.17
N LEU A 99 -16.82 -18.75 -1.23
CA LEU A 99 -17.69 -18.79 -2.40
C LEU A 99 -17.74 -17.42 -3.05
N GLU A 100 -17.22 -17.31 -4.28
CA GLU A 100 -17.29 -16.08 -5.05
C GLU A 100 -18.55 -16.03 -5.90
N PRO A 101 -19.51 -15.16 -5.61
CA PRO A 101 -20.75 -15.03 -6.37
C PRO A 101 -20.62 -14.15 -7.62
N ASN A 102 -19.46 -13.53 -7.86
CA ASN A 102 -19.16 -12.63 -8.97
C ASN A 102 -20.13 -11.43 -9.11
N GLN A 103 -20.70 -10.96 -8.00
CA GLN A 103 -21.61 -9.81 -8.01
C GLN A 103 -20.89 -8.45 -8.06
N PHE A 104 -19.58 -8.48 -7.90
CA PHE A 104 -18.68 -7.35 -8.02
C PHE A 104 -17.47 -7.79 -8.85
N GLY A 105 -17.24 -7.15 -9.98
CA GLY A 105 -16.14 -7.44 -10.88
C GLY A 105 -15.42 -6.18 -11.34
N ILE A 106 -14.72 -6.27 -12.48
CA ILE A 106 -13.86 -5.17 -12.95
C ILE A 106 -14.66 -3.92 -13.33
N ASP A 107 -15.88 -4.08 -13.83
CA ASP A 107 -16.75 -2.95 -14.22
C ASP A 107 -17.27 -2.22 -12.98
N GLU A 108 -17.75 -2.96 -11.98
CA GLU A 108 -18.17 -2.38 -10.70
C GLU A 108 -17.00 -1.71 -9.97
N PHE A 109 -15.81 -2.32 -10.03
CA PHE A 109 -14.62 -1.73 -9.44
C PHE A 109 -14.21 -0.41 -10.15
N ALA A 110 -14.30 -0.36 -11.48
CA ALA A 110 -14.06 0.86 -12.24
C ALA A 110 -14.99 2.00 -11.84
N ASP A 111 -16.28 1.70 -11.68
CA ASP A 111 -17.26 2.69 -11.26
C ASP A 111 -17.08 3.10 -9.80
N TRP A 112 -16.73 2.16 -8.93
CA TRP A 112 -16.40 2.44 -7.54
C TRP A 112 -15.18 3.36 -7.42
N CYS A 113 -14.11 3.10 -8.19
CA CYS A 113 -12.91 3.95 -8.22
C CYS A 113 -13.24 5.40 -8.60
N LYS A 114 -14.07 5.59 -9.65
CA LYS A 114 -14.52 6.94 -10.06
C LYS A 114 -15.24 7.67 -8.93
N LYS A 115 -16.12 6.97 -8.20
CA LYS A 115 -16.87 7.53 -7.06
C LYS A 115 -15.97 7.78 -5.85
N ALA A 116 -15.01 6.93 -5.59
CA ALA A 116 -14.04 7.08 -4.51
C ALA A 116 -12.99 8.18 -4.78
N GLY A 117 -12.83 8.60 -6.04
CA GLY A 117 -11.81 9.59 -6.44
C GLY A 117 -10.41 8.98 -6.53
N THR A 118 -10.30 7.72 -6.91
CA THR A 118 -9.05 6.96 -7.02
C THR A 118 -8.91 6.31 -8.40
N THR A 119 -7.77 5.67 -8.67
CA THR A 119 -7.55 4.87 -9.87
C THR A 119 -7.24 3.41 -9.53
N ALA A 120 -7.27 2.54 -10.55
CA ALA A 120 -7.02 1.12 -10.36
C ALA A 120 -5.57 0.73 -10.70
N MET A 121 -5.01 -0.18 -9.89
CA MET A 121 -3.87 -1.03 -10.20
C MET A 121 -4.40 -2.46 -10.31
N VAL A 122 -4.46 -2.98 -11.52
CA VAL A 122 -5.16 -4.25 -11.80
C VAL A 122 -4.18 -5.41 -11.88
N ALA A 123 -4.41 -6.46 -11.12
CA ALA A 123 -3.63 -7.69 -11.22
C ALA A 123 -4.27 -8.67 -12.23
N VAL A 124 -3.44 -9.25 -13.09
CA VAL A 124 -3.85 -10.32 -14.01
C VAL A 124 -3.45 -11.69 -13.49
N ASN A 125 -4.23 -12.72 -13.80
CA ASN A 125 -3.94 -14.08 -13.40
C ASN A 125 -2.79 -14.68 -14.23
N LEU A 126 -1.60 -14.83 -13.63
CA LEU A 126 -0.49 -15.60 -14.19
C LEU A 126 -0.17 -16.88 -13.40
N GLY A 127 -1.01 -17.23 -12.41
CA GLY A 127 -0.97 -18.53 -11.74
C GLY A 127 -1.53 -19.63 -12.62
N THR A 128 -2.84 -19.60 -12.85
CA THR A 128 -3.58 -20.56 -13.70
C THR A 128 -3.98 -19.98 -15.06
N GLY A 129 -3.86 -18.67 -15.25
CA GLY A 129 -4.17 -17.99 -16.50
C GLY A 129 -3.00 -17.95 -17.49
N THR A 130 -3.22 -17.27 -18.61
CA THR A 130 -2.28 -17.22 -19.73
C THR A 130 -1.95 -15.77 -20.12
N PRO A 131 -0.82 -15.53 -20.83
CA PRO A 131 -0.51 -14.23 -21.43
C PRO A 131 -1.64 -13.69 -22.33
N GLN A 132 -2.33 -14.57 -23.06
CA GLN A 132 -3.48 -14.17 -23.90
C GLN A 132 -4.61 -13.59 -23.05
N GLN A 133 -5.00 -14.27 -21.95
CA GLN A 133 -6.06 -13.79 -21.07
C GLN A 133 -5.72 -12.45 -20.40
N ALA A 134 -4.43 -12.20 -20.12
CA ALA A 134 -3.96 -10.93 -19.61
C ALA A 134 -4.11 -9.81 -20.67
N ALA A 135 -3.72 -10.06 -21.91
CA ALA A 135 -3.90 -9.12 -23.03
C ALA A 135 -5.39 -8.86 -23.33
N ASP A 136 -6.23 -9.90 -23.29
CA ASP A 136 -7.68 -9.81 -23.47
C ASP A 136 -8.32 -8.89 -22.41
N MET A 137 -7.84 -8.95 -21.17
CA MET A 137 -8.31 -8.07 -20.10
C MET A 137 -7.92 -6.62 -20.35
N VAL A 138 -6.68 -6.35 -20.83
CA VAL A 138 -6.27 -5.00 -21.23
C VAL A 138 -7.12 -4.48 -22.40
N GLU A 139 -7.39 -5.34 -23.40
CA GLU A 139 -8.27 -4.99 -24.53
C GLU A 139 -9.67 -4.62 -24.05
N TYR A 140 -10.26 -5.43 -23.16
CA TYR A 140 -11.55 -5.14 -22.56
C TYR A 140 -11.55 -3.79 -21.85
N CYS A 141 -10.57 -3.53 -21.01
CA CYS A 141 -10.55 -2.33 -20.17
C CYS A 141 -10.12 -1.06 -20.92
N ASN A 142 -9.18 -1.15 -21.86
CA ASN A 142 -8.48 0.02 -22.38
C ASN A 142 -8.71 0.27 -23.87
N PHE A 143 -9.08 -0.75 -24.67
CA PHE A 143 -9.25 -0.56 -26.09
C PHE A 143 -10.57 0.15 -26.43
N LYS A 144 -10.53 1.08 -27.39
CA LYS A 144 -11.65 2.00 -27.64
C LYS A 144 -12.92 1.29 -28.13
N GLY A 145 -12.81 0.33 -29.03
CA GLY A 145 -13.93 -0.41 -29.64
C GLY A 145 -13.54 -0.98 -30.99
N GLY A 146 -14.43 -1.82 -31.56
CA GLY A 146 -14.23 -2.46 -32.85
C GLY A 146 -13.53 -3.84 -32.77
N THR A 147 -13.38 -4.37 -31.56
CA THR A 147 -12.83 -5.71 -31.30
C THR A 147 -13.73 -6.46 -30.34
N TYR A 148 -13.57 -7.79 -30.27
CA TYR A 148 -14.47 -8.64 -29.48
C TYR A 148 -14.59 -8.16 -28.02
N TRP A 149 -13.45 -7.96 -27.31
CA TRP A 149 -13.46 -7.61 -25.91
C TRP A 149 -13.89 -6.17 -25.66
N SER A 150 -13.42 -5.22 -26.47
CA SER A 150 -13.82 -3.82 -26.34
C SER A 150 -15.31 -3.59 -26.64
N ASP A 151 -15.86 -4.31 -27.63
CA ASP A 151 -17.28 -4.24 -27.96
C ASP A 151 -18.14 -4.93 -26.90
N LEU A 152 -17.60 -5.98 -26.24
CA LEU A 152 -18.28 -6.62 -25.11
C LEU A 152 -18.37 -5.66 -23.91
N ARG A 153 -17.30 -4.90 -23.59
CA ARG A 153 -17.37 -3.83 -22.56
C ARG A 153 -18.46 -2.80 -22.90
N ILE A 154 -18.51 -2.34 -24.16
CA ILE A 154 -19.54 -1.40 -24.61
C ILE A 154 -20.93 -1.99 -24.44
N LYS A 155 -21.13 -3.26 -24.82
CA LYS A 155 -22.40 -3.98 -24.64
C LYS A 155 -22.78 -4.11 -23.17
N ASN A 156 -21.81 -4.28 -22.28
CA ASN A 156 -22.01 -4.34 -20.82
C ASN A 156 -22.31 -2.97 -20.18
N GLY A 157 -22.40 -1.90 -20.99
CA GLY A 157 -22.82 -0.58 -20.51
C GLY A 157 -21.68 0.45 -20.36
N HIS A 158 -20.43 0.07 -20.59
CA HIS A 158 -19.26 0.93 -20.44
C HIS A 158 -18.73 1.38 -21.81
N LYS A 159 -19.34 2.43 -22.36
CA LYS A 159 -18.99 2.94 -23.71
C LYS A 159 -17.52 3.36 -23.79
N GLU A 160 -17.07 4.16 -22.81
CA GLU A 160 -15.69 4.64 -22.77
C GLU A 160 -14.78 3.58 -22.10
N PRO A 161 -13.51 3.48 -22.51
CA PRO A 161 -12.53 2.65 -21.83
C PRO A 161 -12.36 3.03 -20.36
N HIS A 162 -12.07 2.03 -19.51
CA HIS A 162 -11.72 2.28 -18.10
C HIS A 162 -10.37 2.97 -17.95
N ASN A 163 -9.47 2.82 -18.95
CA ASN A 163 -8.14 3.44 -19.00
C ASN A 163 -7.26 3.13 -17.79
N PHE A 164 -7.24 1.90 -17.34
CA PHE A 164 -6.35 1.47 -16.26
C PHE A 164 -4.90 1.52 -16.71
N ARG A 165 -4.07 2.23 -15.97
CA ARG A 165 -2.68 2.50 -16.36
C ARG A 165 -1.67 1.55 -15.75
N VAL A 166 -1.96 0.99 -14.59
CA VAL A 166 -1.03 0.14 -13.84
C VAL A 166 -1.56 -1.28 -13.75
N TRP A 167 -0.70 -2.25 -14.10
CA TRP A 167 -1.06 -3.66 -14.14
C TRP A 167 0.00 -4.54 -13.48
N CYS A 168 -0.42 -5.44 -12.58
CA CYS A 168 0.44 -6.43 -11.94
C CYS A 168 0.40 -7.74 -12.73
N LEU A 169 1.57 -8.31 -13.01
CA LEU A 169 1.75 -9.57 -13.71
C LEU A 169 1.65 -10.76 -12.74
N GLY A 170 0.49 -10.95 -12.13
CA GLY A 170 0.25 -11.96 -11.09
C GLY A 170 0.41 -11.42 -9.68
N ASN A 171 0.55 -12.36 -8.73
CA ASN A 171 0.76 -12.10 -7.30
C ASN A 171 1.64 -13.17 -6.68
N GLU A 172 2.66 -12.80 -5.90
CA GLU A 172 3.48 -13.68 -5.04
C GLU A 172 3.89 -15.02 -5.68
N MET A 173 4.32 -14.97 -6.94
CA MET A 173 4.56 -16.19 -7.71
C MET A 173 5.75 -17.03 -7.21
N ASP A 174 6.54 -16.50 -6.26
CA ASP A 174 7.60 -17.17 -5.51
C ASP A 174 7.07 -17.96 -4.29
N GLY A 175 5.85 -17.63 -3.81
CA GLY A 175 5.28 -18.18 -2.58
C GLY A 175 4.66 -19.56 -2.78
N PRO A 176 5.02 -20.59 -1.96
CA PRO A 176 4.43 -21.93 -2.07
C PRO A 176 2.93 -21.98 -1.73
N TRP A 177 2.40 -20.95 -1.09
CA TRP A 177 0.98 -20.76 -0.79
C TRP A 177 0.17 -20.27 -1.99
N GLN A 178 0.84 -19.72 -3.02
CA GLN A 178 0.19 -19.11 -4.18
C GLN A 178 -0.24 -20.19 -5.18
N THR A 179 -1.50 -20.14 -5.63
CA THR A 179 -1.97 -21.05 -6.69
C THR A 179 -1.15 -20.85 -7.96
N GLY A 180 -0.53 -21.93 -8.45
CA GLY A 180 0.32 -21.88 -9.63
C GLY A 180 1.67 -21.21 -9.42
N ALA A 181 2.19 -21.21 -8.17
CA ALA A 181 3.56 -20.78 -7.87
C ALA A 181 4.57 -21.38 -8.84
N LYS A 182 5.63 -20.66 -9.14
CA LYS A 182 6.60 -20.99 -10.18
C LYS A 182 8.03 -20.81 -9.69
N THR A 183 8.96 -21.39 -10.40
CA THR A 183 10.37 -20.97 -10.29
C THR A 183 10.55 -19.59 -10.90
N ALA A 184 11.60 -18.86 -10.51
CA ALA A 184 11.88 -17.52 -11.04
C ALA A 184 12.03 -17.49 -12.56
N ASP A 185 12.57 -18.56 -13.16
CA ASP A 185 12.74 -18.67 -14.60
C ASP A 185 11.39 -18.92 -15.33
N GLU A 186 10.55 -19.82 -14.79
CA GLU A 186 9.21 -20.07 -15.34
C GLU A 186 8.35 -18.82 -15.25
N TYR A 187 8.34 -18.17 -14.09
CA TYR A 187 7.58 -16.93 -13.91
C TYR A 187 8.12 -15.80 -14.78
N GLY A 188 9.42 -15.57 -14.78
CA GLY A 188 10.03 -14.51 -15.58
C GLY A 188 9.73 -14.63 -17.07
N ARG A 189 9.73 -15.86 -17.61
CA ARG A 189 9.36 -16.12 -19.01
C ARG A 189 7.89 -15.83 -19.31
N ILE A 190 6.96 -16.34 -18.51
CA ILE A 190 5.52 -16.12 -18.77
C ILE A 190 5.14 -14.65 -18.54
N ALA A 191 5.71 -13.99 -17.52
CA ALA A 191 5.50 -12.58 -17.24
C ALA A 191 6.02 -11.69 -18.38
N ASN A 192 7.18 -12.02 -18.95
CA ASN A 192 7.72 -11.29 -20.11
C ASN A 192 6.82 -11.41 -21.35
N GLU A 193 6.29 -12.60 -21.64
CA GLU A 193 5.37 -12.76 -22.78
C GLU A 193 4.04 -12.03 -22.53
N ALA A 194 3.50 -12.10 -21.32
CA ALA A 194 2.32 -11.31 -20.95
C ALA A 194 2.57 -9.81 -21.10
N ALA A 195 3.71 -9.33 -20.58
CA ALA A 195 4.08 -7.91 -20.67
C ALA A 195 4.13 -7.41 -22.13
N LYS A 196 4.75 -8.16 -23.02
CA LYS A 196 4.79 -7.80 -24.46
C LYS A 196 3.39 -7.71 -25.05
N MET A 197 2.56 -8.75 -24.85
CA MET A 197 1.21 -8.78 -25.41
C MET A 197 0.34 -7.65 -24.85
N MET A 198 0.36 -7.42 -23.55
CA MET A 198 -0.39 -6.33 -22.91
C MET A 198 0.04 -4.96 -23.45
N LYS A 199 1.36 -4.70 -23.60
CA LYS A 199 1.87 -3.43 -24.16
C LYS A 199 1.63 -3.29 -25.66
N TRP A 200 1.44 -4.38 -26.41
CA TRP A 200 1.00 -4.30 -27.80
C TRP A 200 -0.47 -3.86 -27.91
N VAL A 201 -1.30 -4.22 -26.93
CA VAL A 201 -2.69 -3.74 -26.88
C VAL A 201 -2.73 -2.28 -26.46
N ASP A 202 -2.01 -1.90 -25.38
CA ASP A 202 -1.91 -0.53 -24.90
C ASP A 202 -0.45 -0.22 -24.48
N PRO A 203 0.32 0.49 -25.31
CA PRO A 203 1.72 0.81 -25.02
C PRO A 203 1.90 1.84 -23.89
N THR A 204 0.83 2.43 -23.39
CA THR A 204 0.87 3.47 -22.36
C THR A 204 0.77 2.92 -20.94
N ILE A 205 0.53 1.61 -20.76
CA ILE A 205 0.41 1.00 -19.45
C ILE A 205 1.79 0.81 -18.79
N GLU A 206 1.79 0.91 -17.46
CA GLU A 206 2.93 0.56 -16.62
C GLU A 206 2.71 -0.86 -16.05
N LEU A 207 3.74 -1.68 -16.08
CA LEU A 207 3.68 -3.08 -15.68
C LEU A 207 4.55 -3.35 -14.46
N VAL A 208 4.01 -4.13 -13.54
CA VAL A 208 4.66 -4.54 -12.29
C VAL A 208 4.89 -6.05 -12.33
N ALA A 209 6.15 -6.49 -12.31
CA ALA A 209 6.49 -7.91 -12.17
C ALA A 209 6.51 -8.31 -10.69
N CYS A 210 6.10 -9.54 -10.36
CA CYS A 210 6.21 -10.05 -8.99
C CYS A 210 7.68 -10.22 -8.60
N GLY A 211 8.10 -9.48 -7.59
CA GLY A 211 9.35 -9.68 -6.88
C GLY A 211 9.18 -10.56 -5.66
N SER A 212 10.10 -10.48 -4.71
CA SER A 212 10.09 -11.28 -3.50
C SER A 212 8.92 -10.94 -2.59
N SER A 213 8.14 -11.94 -2.20
CA SER A 213 6.98 -11.81 -1.31
C SER A 213 7.35 -11.78 0.18
N THR A 214 8.57 -12.22 0.53
CA THR A 214 9.12 -12.14 1.89
C THR A 214 10.62 -12.44 1.88
N VAL A 215 11.33 -11.96 2.90
CA VAL A 215 12.74 -12.31 3.15
C VAL A 215 12.91 -13.76 3.62
N ASP A 216 11.84 -14.39 4.09
CA ASP A 216 11.90 -15.71 4.72
C ASP A 216 11.94 -16.87 3.70
N LEU A 217 11.69 -16.59 2.42
CA LEU A 217 11.79 -17.59 1.37
C LEU A 217 13.26 -17.84 0.98
N PRO A 218 13.63 -19.10 0.73
CA PRO A 218 15.00 -19.44 0.32
C PRO A 218 15.39 -18.88 -1.05
N THR A 219 14.43 -18.39 -1.82
CA THR A 219 14.62 -17.75 -3.12
C THR A 219 15.03 -16.28 -3.02
N TYR A 220 14.84 -15.64 -1.87
CA TYR A 220 15.22 -14.24 -1.63
C TYR A 220 16.76 -14.10 -1.48
N PRO A 221 17.42 -13.07 -2.03
CA PRO A 221 16.91 -12.07 -3.00
C PRO A 221 17.16 -12.47 -4.48
N GLU A 222 17.56 -13.71 -4.72
CA GLU A 222 17.91 -14.23 -6.06
C GLU A 222 16.68 -14.22 -7.02
N TRP A 223 15.48 -14.37 -6.47
CA TRP A 223 14.22 -14.27 -7.21
C TRP A 223 14.13 -12.98 -8.01
N ASP A 224 14.36 -11.84 -7.35
CA ASP A 224 14.26 -10.51 -7.97
C ASP A 224 15.21 -10.36 -9.14
N ARG A 225 16.46 -10.79 -8.96
CA ARG A 225 17.47 -10.76 -9.99
C ARG A 225 17.06 -11.57 -11.21
N LYS A 226 16.66 -12.83 -11.03
CA LYS A 226 16.29 -13.74 -12.12
C LYS A 226 15.04 -13.28 -12.86
N VAL A 227 14.00 -12.88 -12.15
CA VAL A 227 12.78 -12.35 -12.76
C VAL A 227 13.10 -11.13 -13.62
N LEU A 228 13.91 -10.20 -13.12
CA LEU A 228 14.30 -9.01 -13.87
C LEU A 228 15.21 -9.33 -15.07
N GLU A 229 16.03 -10.36 -15.03
CA GLU A 229 16.80 -10.78 -16.22
C GLU A 229 15.88 -11.11 -17.41
N HIS A 230 14.69 -11.68 -17.16
CA HIS A 230 13.69 -11.96 -18.18
C HIS A 230 12.85 -10.74 -18.57
N THR A 231 12.45 -9.93 -17.59
CA THR A 231 11.34 -8.95 -17.74
C THR A 231 11.79 -7.51 -17.87
N TYR A 232 13.06 -7.19 -17.57
CA TYR A 232 13.58 -5.82 -17.39
C TYR A 232 13.17 -4.84 -18.50
N ASP A 233 13.17 -5.31 -19.75
CA ASP A 233 12.92 -4.46 -20.90
C ASP A 233 11.42 -4.09 -21.05
N ASN A 234 10.52 -4.93 -20.55
CA ASN A 234 9.08 -4.85 -20.77
C ASN A 234 8.27 -4.42 -19.54
N VAL A 235 8.85 -4.44 -18.32
CA VAL A 235 8.16 -4.01 -17.10
C VAL A 235 8.73 -2.69 -16.56
N ASP A 236 7.96 -1.97 -15.78
CA ASP A 236 8.31 -0.65 -15.27
C ASP A 236 8.67 -0.70 -13.78
N PHE A 237 8.15 -1.72 -13.07
CA PHE A 237 8.35 -1.95 -11.65
C PHE A 237 8.65 -3.41 -11.36
N ILE A 238 9.34 -3.65 -10.25
CA ILE A 238 9.31 -4.91 -9.54
C ILE A 238 8.56 -4.74 -8.22
N SER A 239 7.64 -5.69 -7.94
CA SER A 239 6.86 -5.73 -6.71
C SER A 239 7.69 -6.27 -5.55
N MET A 240 7.42 -5.82 -4.35
CA MET A 240 7.96 -6.37 -3.10
C MET A 240 6.84 -6.37 -2.05
N HIS A 241 6.80 -7.41 -1.19
CA HIS A 241 5.81 -7.52 -0.12
C HIS A 241 6.49 -7.69 1.23
N ARG A 242 5.98 -7.03 2.27
CA ARG A 242 6.53 -7.16 3.61
C ARG A 242 5.48 -6.90 4.70
N TYR A 243 5.32 -7.87 5.58
CA TYR A 243 4.42 -7.78 6.74
C TYR A 243 5.20 -7.90 8.05
N TYR A 244 4.67 -7.28 9.11
CA TYR A 244 5.29 -7.24 10.42
C TYR A 244 4.31 -7.62 11.52
N GLY A 245 4.72 -8.52 12.43
CA GLY A 245 3.92 -8.95 13.56
C GLY A 245 4.61 -8.66 14.90
N TYR A 246 3.83 -8.26 15.89
CA TYR A 246 4.30 -8.12 17.27
C TYR A 246 4.60 -9.49 17.86
N ASN A 247 5.81 -9.67 18.39
CA ASN A 247 6.30 -10.93 18.94
C ASN A 247 6.61 -10.88 20.45
N GLY A 248 6.07 -9.89 21.15
CA GLY A 248 6.29 -9.72 22.59
C GLY A 248 7.33 -8.65 22.97
N ASN A 249 8.08 -8.11 22.00
CA ASN A 249 9.01 -7.00 22.22
C ASN A 249 8.57 -5.76 21.43
N VAL A 250 8.30 -4.67 22.15
CA VAL A 250 7.79 -3.42 21.56
C VAL A 250 8.86 -2.73 20.72
N GLU A 251 10.09 -2.65 21.21
CA GLU A 251 11.19 -1.98 20.53
C GLU A 251 11.53 -2.69 19.22
N ASP A 252 11.54 -4.03 19.19
CA ASP A 252 11.74 -4.83 17.98
C ASP A 252 10.64 -4.58 16.96
N TYR A 253 9.39 -4.48 17.42
CA TYR A 253 8.25 -4.25 16.53
C TYR A 253 8.23 -2.85 15.96
N LEU A 254 8.45 -1.82 16.78
CA LEU A 254 8.52 -0.45 16.32
C LEU A 254 9.75 -0.18 15.42
N ALA A 255 10.81 -0.97 15.56
CA ALA A 255 12.00 -0.93 14.70
C ALA A 255 11.85 -1.65 13.35
N SER A 256 10.67 -2.17 13.02
CA SER A 256 10.39 -2.84 11.73
C SER A 256 10.71 -1.97 10.51
N TYR A 257 10.71 -0.65 10.65
CA TYR A 257 11.13 0.28 9.60
C TYR A 257 12.57 0.04 9.13
N ALA A 258 13.47 -0.42 9.99
CA ALA A 258 14.87 -0.71 9.64
C ALA A 258 14.98 -2.01 8.83
N ASP A 259 14.16 -3.02 9.14
CA ASP A 259 14.06 -4.23 8.31
C ASP A 259 13.50 -3.90 6.91
N LEU A 260 12.48 -3.05 6.84
CA LEU A 260 11.93 -2.61 5.56
C LEU A 260 12.97 -1.83 4.74
N ASP A 261 13.78 -0.98 5.37
CA ASP A 261 14.89 -0.27 4.72
C ASP A 261 15.91 -1.24 4.10
N ALA A 262 16.32 -2.25 4.85
CA ALA A 262 17.23 -3.29 4.37
C ALA A 262 16.60 -4.11 3.23
N PHE A 263 15.33 -4.48 3.35
CA PHE A 263 14.60 -5.24 2.33
C PHE A 263 14.49 -4.47 1.01
N LEU A 264 14.06 -3.21 1.06
CA LEU A 264 14.00 -2.35 -0.13
C LEU A 264 15.38 -2.13 -0.75
N SER A 265 16.41 -1.90 0.08
CA SER A 265 17.78 -1.73 -0.38
C SER A 265 18.30 -2.96 -1.13
N ALA A 266 17.98 -4.17 -0.69
CA ALA A 266 18.36 -5.41 -1.37
C ALA A 266 17.65 -5.57 -2.72
N GLY A 267 16.34 -5.31 -2.80
CA GLY A 267 15.59 -5.33 -4.07
C GLY A 267 16.10 -4.28 -5.05
N ILE A 268 16.44 -3.08 -4.58
CA ILE A 268 17.06 -2.02 -5.39
C ILE A 268 18.43 -2.48 -5.91
N ALA A 269 19.25 -3.10 -5.08
CA ALA A 269 20.57 -3.61 -5.48
C ALA A 269 20.45 -4.72 -6.55
N ALA A 270 19.47 -5.64 -6.41
CA ALA A 270 19.19 -6.66 -7.42
C ALA A 270 18.77 -6.04 -8.76
N ALA A 271 17.92 -5.02 -8.73
CA ALA A 271 17.48 -4.30 -9.91
C ALA A 271 18.65 -3.54 -10.60
N ASP A 272 19.54 -2.92 -9.83
CA ASP A 272 20.70 -2.19 -10.34
C ASP A 272 21.77 -3.14 -10.88
N TYR A 273 21.91 -4.33 -10.31
CA TYR A 273 22.74 -5.39 -10.89
C TYR A 273 22.26 -5.77 -12.30
N VAL A 274 20.94 -6.03 -12.46
CA VAL A 274 20.38 -6.40 -13.77
C VAL A 274 20.46 -5.25 -14.76
N LYS A 275 20.26 -4.00 -14.32
CA LYS A 275 20.48 -2.80 -15.14
C LYS A 275 21.89 -2.78 -15.72
N ALA A 276 22.90 -3.00 -14.88
CA ALA A 276 24.30 -3.03 -15.31
C ALA A 276 24.59 -4.21 -16.24
N TYR A 277 24.10 -5.40 -15.91
CA TYR A 277 24.24 -6.61 -16.73
C TYR A 277 23.66 -6.42 -18.14
N LYS A 278 22.47 -5.85 -18.24
CA LYS A 278 21.78 -5.54 -19.52
C LYS A 278 22.31 -4.27 -20.20
N ARG A 279 23.19 -3.51 -19.56
CA ARG A 279 23.66 -2.19 -20.04
C ARG A 279 22.50 -1.24 -20.35
N SER A 280 21.42 -1.33 -19.56
CA SER A 280 20.22 -0.54 -19.75
C SER A 280 20.38 0.88 -19.18
N LYS A 281 19.76 1.87 -19.82
CA LYS A 281 19.64 3.24 -19.27
C LYS A 281 18.43 3.38 -18.34
N LYS A 282 17.46 2.46 -18.43
CA LYS A 282 16.26 2.43 -17.61
C LYS A 282 16.63 2.18 -16.16
N VAL A 283 15.93 2.85 -15.24
CA VAL A 283 16.01 2.60 -13.80
C VAL A 283 14.74 1.89 -13.39
N MET A 284 14.88 0.66 -12.88
CA MET A 284 13.74 -0.11 -12.38
C MET A 284 13.20 0.54 -11.12
N LYS A 285 11.89 0.77 -11.07
CA LYS A 285 11.18 1.30 -9.92
C LYS A 285 10.71 0.14 -9.03
N ILE A 286 10.51 0.43 -7.76
CA ILE A 286 9.95 -0.52 -6.78
C ILE A 286 8.48 -0.19 -6.54
N SER A 287 7.65 -1.24 -6.53
CA SER A 287 6.28 -1.22 -6.04
C SER A 287 6.22 -2.04 -4.75
N LEU A 288 6.08 -1.39 -3.59
CA LEU A 288 5.79 -2.08 -2.35
C LEU A 288 4.27 -2.24 -2.25
N ASP A 289 3.70 -3.14 -3.04
CA ASP A 289 2.26 -3.22 -3.27
C ASP A 289 1.51 -4.16 -2.33
N GLU A 290 2.21 -4.71 -1.33
CA GLU A 290 1.63 -5.24 -0.09
C GLU A 290 2.55 -4.96 1.09
N TRP A 291 2.04 -4.26 2.09
CA TRP A 291 2.74 -4.03 3.34
C TRP A 291 1.76 -3.65 4.44
N ASN A 292 1.97 -4.14 5.65
CA ASN A 292 1.21 -3.75 6.85
C ASN A 292 1.73 -4.48 8.10
N ALA A 293 1.07 -4.23 9.23
CA ALA A 293 1.06 -5.11 10.40
C ALA A 293 0.21 -6.36 10.11
N TRP A 294 0.69 -7.54 10.54
CA TRP A 294 -0.02 -8.81 10.38
C TRP A 294 0.29 -9.79 11.49
N TYR A 295 -0.73 -10.30 12.16
CA TYR A 295 -0.61 -11.20 13.32
C TYR A 295 -0.78 -12.69 12.96
N GLY A 296 -0.58 -13.05 11.72
CA GLY A 296 -0.66 -14.42 11.22
C GLY A 296 -1.95 -14.73 10.46
N THR A 297 -1.95 -15.89 9.83
CA THR A 297 -3.05 -16.35 8.98
C THR A 297 -4.20 -16.88 9.83
N HIS A 298 -5.37 -16.29 9.70
CA HIS A 298 -6.61 -16.77 10.28
C HIS A 298 -7.59 -17.04 9.13
N GLY A 299 -7.58 -18.26 8.60
CA GLY A 299 -8.56 -18.72 7.61
C GLY A 299 -9.97 -18.73 8.22
N PRO A 300 -11.00 -18.99 7.41
CA PRO A 300 -12.35 -19.09 7.91
C PRO A 300 -12.47 -20.28 8.89
N LYS A 301 -13.35 -20.17 9.87
CA LYS A 301 -13.70 -21.31 10.71
C LYS A 301 -14.32 -22.42 9.82
N PRO A 302 -14.24 -23.71 10.21
CA PRO A 302 -14.78 -24.80 9.39
C PRO A 302 -16.25 -24.59 8.98
N GLU A 303 -17.07 -24.03 9.87
CA GLU A 303 -18.49 -23.74 9.63
C GLU A 303 -18.74 -22.55 8.70
N GLU A 304 -17.76 -21.67 8.55
CA GLU A 304 -17.78 -20.46 7.70
C GLU A 304 -17.16 -20.72 6.32
N ALA A 305 -16.36 -21.77 6.20
CA ALA A 305 -15.69 -22.13 4.94
C ALA A 305 -16.72 -22.38 3.82
N TRP A 306 -16.36 -21.97 2.60
CA TRP A 306 -17.20 -22.10 1.41
C TRP A 306 -18.52 -21.33 1.49
N THR A 307 -18.55 -20.27 2.30
CA THR A 307 -19.61 -19.27 2.31
C THR A 307 -19.18 -18.00 1.59
N VAL A 308 -20.12 -17.11 1.30
CA VAL A 308 -19.80 -15.80 0.69
C VAL A 308 -19.20 -14.90 1.76
N ALA A 309 -18.04 -14.35 1.49
CA ALA A 309 -17.36 -13.38 2.34
C ALA A 309 -17.25 -13.83 3.82
N PRO A 310 -16.67 -14.99 4.13
CA PRO A 310 -16.43 -15.38 5.51
C PRO A 310 -15.49 -14.37 6.18
N PRO A 311 -15.66 -14.06 7.49
CA PRO A 311 -14.76 -13.16 8.18
C PRO A 311 -13.36 -13.79 8.29
N ILE A 312 -12.39 -13.19 7.59
CA ILE A 312 -11.01 -13.67 7.51
C ILE A 312 -10.08 -12.47 7.75
N HIS A 313 -9.00 -12.67 8.51
CA HIS A 313 -7.98 -11.65 8.79
C HIS A 313 -8.54 -10.32 9.34
N GLU A 314 -9.65 -10.34 10.03
CA GLU A 314 -10.24 -9.15 10.64
C GLU A 314 -9.50 -8.80 11.93
N GLN A 315 -8.37 -8.15 11.77
CA GLN A 315 -7.52 -7.76 12.88
C GLN A 315 -7.91 -6.39 13.42
N THR A 316 -7.93 -6.27 14.75
CA THR A 316 -8.07 -4.98 15.41
C THR A 316 -6.70 -4.40 15.68
N TYR A 317 -6.43 -3.24 15.11
CA TYR A 317 -5.17 -2.53 15.28
C TYR A 317 -5.21 -1.56 16.45
N ASN A 318 -4.12 -1.53 17.20
CA ASN A 318 -3.95 -0.69 18.38
C ASN A 318 -2.96 0.47 18.12
N VAL A 319 -2.65 1.26 19.15
CA VAL A 319 -1.69 2.38 19.05
C VAL A 319 -0.32 1.91 18.60
N MET A 320 0.16 0.78 19.11
CA MET A 320 1.48 0.25 18.73
C MET A 320 1.55 -0.09 17.23
N ASP A 321 0.46 -0.62 16.64
CA ASP A 321 0.37 -0.88 15.21
C ASP A 321 0.41 0.41 14.40
N ALA A 322 -0.27 1.44 14.88
CA ALA A 322 -0.22 2.76 14.25
C ALA A 322 1.20 3.33 14.25
N LEU A 323 1.94 3.17 15.35
CA LEU A 323 3.34 3.59 15.43
C LEU A 323 4.22 2.80 14.47
N CYS A 324 4.03 1.48 14.37
CA CYS A 324 4.72 0.63 13.39
C CYS A 324 4.47 1.12 11.96
N VAL A 325 3.21 1.31 11.58
CA VAL A 325 2.83 1.83 10.25
C VAL A 325 3.46 3.21 10.00
N GLY A 326 3.49 4.09 11.00
CA GLY A 326 4.17 5.38 10.91
C GLY A 326 5.66 5.23 10.58
N GLY A 327 6.35 4.30 11.24
CA GLY A 327 7.75 3.97 10.97
C GLY A 327 7.96 3.46 9.53
N LEU A 328 7.12 2.54 9.06
CA LEU A 328 7.17 2.02 7.69
C LEU A 328 6.98 3.13 6.66
N LEU A 329 6.07 4.08 6.91
CA LEU A 329 5.85 5.24 6.04
C LEU A 329 7.08 6.15 5.95
N THR A 330 7.84 6.32 7.06
CA THR A 330 9.09 7.08 7.00
C THR A 330 10.12 6.41 6.08
N THR A 331 10.18 5.09 6.07
CA THR A 331 11.05 4.34 5.16
C THR A 331 10.64 4.51 3.70
N LEU A 332 9.34 4.42 3.38
CA LEU A 332 8.86 4.64 2.01
C LEU A 332 9.23 6.03 1.50
N LEU A 333 9.07 7.06 2.32
CA LEU A 333 9.46 8.43 1.99
C LEU A 333 10.97 8.57 1.78
N ASN A 334 11.78 7.92 2.61
CA ASN A 334 13.23 7.94 2.49
C ASN A 334 13.77 7.18 1.26
N HIS A 335 12.95 6.32 0.64
CA HIS A 335 13.25 5.62 -0.61
C HIS A 335 12.49 6.17 -1.83
N SER A 336 11.98 7.40 -1.76
CA SER A 336 11.16 8.02 -2.83
C SER A 336 11.85 8.18 -4.19
N ASP A 337 13.18 8.07 -4.24
CA ASP A 337 13.94 8.00 -5.48
C ASP A 337 13.67 6.71 -6.27
N ARG A 338 13.36 5.61 -5.59
CA ARG A 338 13.18 4.28 -6.19
C ARG A 338 11.79 3.69 -5.94
N VAL A 339 11.22 3.85 -4.74
CA VAL A 339 9.85 3.43 -4.42
C VAL A 339 8.88 4.45 -4.98
N ARG A 340 8.15 4.05 -6.02
CA ARG A 340 7.24 4.93 -6.76
C ARG A 340 5.78 4.49 -6.61
N MET A 341 5.55 3.37 -5.92
CA MET A 341 4.23 2.83 -5.64
C MET A 341 4.27 2.05 -4.33
N GLY A 342 3.18 2.15 -3.57
CA GLY A 342 2.98 1.38 -2.36
C GLY A 342 1.49 1.15 -2.17
N CYS A 343 1.10 -0.04 -1.67
CA CYS A 343 -0.28 -0.31 -1.33
C CYS A 343 -0.35 -0.92 0.06
N ILE A 344 -0.89 -0.17 1.02
CA ILE A 344 -1.15 -0.76 2.33
C ILE A 344 -2.22 -1.86 2.19
N ALA A 345 -1.94 -3.03 2.70
CA ALA A 345 -2.80 -4.19 2.60
C ALA A 345 -3.52 -4.45 3.95
N GLN A 346 -4.84 -4.27 4.01
CA GLN A 346 -5.71 -3.82 2.95
C GLN A 346 -6.50 -2.55 3.37
N LEU A 347 -7.49 -2.17 2.58
CA LEU A 347 -8.25 -0.95 2.85
C LEU A 347 -9.39 -1.18 3.85
N VAL A 348 -10.16 -2.26 3.66
CA VAL A 348 -11.40 -2.52 4.42
C VAL A 348 -11.43 -3.95 4.96
N ASN A 349 -11.74 -4.09 6.25
CA ASN A 349 -11.97 -5.30 7.03
C ASN A 349 -10.75 -6.23 7.18
N CYS A 350 -10.19 -6.73 6.08
CA CYS A 350 -9.10 -7.70 6.12
C CYS A 350 -7.75 -6.98 6.26
N LEU A 351 -7.02 -7.16 7.36
CA LEU A 351 -5.73 -6.48 7.62
C LEU A 351 -5.83 -4.95 7.43
N ALA A 352 -6.97 -4.36 7.74
CA ALA A 352 -7.38 -3.11 7.16
C ALA A 352 -7.25 -1.90 8.07
N ILE A 353 -7.10 -0.73 7.47
CA ILE A 353 -7.14 0.56 8.18
C ILE A 353 -8.55 1.04 8.48
N LEU A 354 -9.57 0.43 7.85
CA LEU A 354 -10.99 0.72 8.01
C LEU A 354 -11.79 -0.55 8.29
N MET A 355 -12.77 -0.46 9.16
CA MET A 355 -13.65 -1.58 9.51
C MET A 355 -15.10 -1.25 9.23
N THR A 356 -15.86 -2.27 8.79
CA THR A 356 -17.32 -2.23 8.62
C THR A 356 -17.96 -3.41 9.33
N GLU A 357 -19.21 -3.27 9.73
CA GLU A 357 -20.04 -4.38 10.18
C GLU A 357 -21.28 -4.48 9.27
N PRO A 358 -21.73 -5.69 8.89
CA PRO A 358 -22.90 -5.87 8.02
C PRO A 358 -24.13 -5.17 8.61
N GLY A 359 -24.79 -4.33 7.82
CA GLY A 359 -25.96 -3.56 8.24
C GLY A 359 -25.72 -2.51 9.32
N LYS A 360 -24.45 -2.23 9.66
CA LYS A 360 -24.04 -1.19 10.62
C LYS A 360 -23.02 -0.23 10.00
N GLY A 361 -22.53 0.73 10.80
CA GLY A 361 -21.58 1.75 10.36
C GLY A 361 -20.19 1.26 10.03
N ALA A 362 -19.30 2.23 9.82
CA ALA A 362 -17.88 2.03 9.58
C ALA A 362 -17.05 2.87 10.56
N TYR A 363 -15.83 2.44 10.86
CA TYR A 363 -14.89 3.23 11.66
C TYR A 363 -13.45 3.10 11.16
N ALA A 364 -12.62 4.09 11.53
CA ALA A 364 -11.18 4.12 11.27
C ALA A 364 -10.43 3.43 12.40
N GLN A 365 -9.55 2.49 12.07
CA GLN A 365 -8.59 1.90 13.01
C GLN A 365 -7.45 2.89 13.33
N THR A 366 -6.66 2.62 14.34
CA THR A 366 -5.55 3.50 14.75
C THR A 366 -4.52 3.71 13.64
N THR A 367 -4.26 2.70 12.81
CA THR A 367 -3.34 2.73 11.66
C THR A 367 -3.79 3.67 10.54
N TYR A 368 -5.05 4.04 10.51
CA TYR A 368 -5.60 5.03 9.57
C TYR A 368 -4.92 6.39 9.69
N TYR A 369 -4.60 6.83 10.91
CA TYR A 369 -4.12 8.20 11.14
C TYR A 369 -2.70 8.46 10.63
N PRO A 370 -1.67 7.63 10.92
CA PRO A 370 -0.34 7.82 10.33
C PRO A 370 -0.38 7.77 8.80
N PHE A 371 -1.20 6.87 8.23
CA PHE A 371 -1.37 6.76 6.79
C PHE A 371 -2.03 8.03 6.21
N MET A 372 -3.10 8.54 6.84
CA MET A 372 -3.76 9.79 6.45
C MET A 372 -2.78 10.98 6.49
N HIS A 373 -2.03 11.11 7.58
CA HIS A 373 -1.07 12.20 7.72
C HIS A 373 0.00 12.16 6.63
N ALA A 374 0.57 10.98 6.36
CA ALA A 374 1.57 10.83 5.32
C ALA A 374 0.98 11.12 3.92
N SER A 375 -0.22 10.61 3.63
CA SER A 375 -0.90 10.85 2.36
C SER A 375 -1.24 12.33 2.13
N LEU A 376 -1.62 13.07 3.17
CA LEU A 376 -2.00 14.48 3.04
C LEU A 376 -0.79 15.42 3.00
N TYR A 377 0.23 15.14 3.80
CA TYR A 377 1.33 16.08 4.07
C TYR A 377 2.69 15.63 3.50
N GLY A 378 2.85 14.37 3.17
CA GLY A 378 4.06 13.83 2.55
C GLY A 378 4.06 14.07 1.04
N ARG A 379 4.19 15.33 0.62
CA ARG A 379 4.07 15.77 -0.78
C ARG A 379 5.33 16.50 -1.24
N GLY A 380 5.45 16.68 -2.56
CA GLY A 380 6.57 17.40 -3.16
C GLY A 380 7.83 16.53 -3.26
N GLU A 381 8.91 16.96 -2.64
CA GLU A 381 10.20 16.27 -2.64
C GLU A 381 10.54 15.72 -1.25
N ALA A 382 11.07 14.51 -1.20
CA ALA A 382 11.68 13.98 0.02
C ALA A 382 13.11 14.53 0.16
N LEU A 383 13.44 15.00 1.35
CA LEU A 383 14.76 15.54 1.67
C LEU A 383 15.57 14.53 2.49
N ARG A 384 16.85 14.38 2.16
CA ARG A 384 17.79 13.60 2.95
C ARG A 384 18.14 14.38 4.23
N ALA A 385 17.48 14.04 5.31
CA ALA A 385 17.79 14.59 6.62
C ALA A 385 18.85 13.74 7.34
N ILE A 386 19.69 14.39 8.13
CA ILE A 386 20.71 13.72 8.97
C ILE A 386 20.19 13.72 10.40
N LEU A 387 19.79 12.54 10.85
CA LEU A 387 19.35 12.29 12.22
C LEU A 387 20.52 11.86 13.09
N LYS A 388 20.61 12.41 14.30
CA LYS A 388 21.46 11.95 15.40
C LYS A 388 20.57 11.74 16.60
N ALA A 389 20.40 10.50 17.02
CA ALA A 389 19.58 10.10 18.16
C ALA A 389 20.31 9.02 18.97
N PRO A 390 19.97 8.81 20.23
CA PRO A 390 20.39 7.64 20.97
C PRO A 390 20.01 6.36 20.23
N LYS A 391 20.79 5.31 20.43
CA LYS A 391 20.53 4.00 19.79
C LYS A 391 19.75 3.10 20.73
N LEU A 392 18.90 2.26 20.14
CA LEU A 392 18.21 1.15 20.79
C LEU A 392 18.73 -0.16 20.22
N ASP A 393 18.97 -1.13 21.07
CA ASP A 393 19.31 -2.49 20.65
C ASP A 393 18.03 -3.25 20.35
N THR A 394 17.91 -3.80 19.13
CA THR A 394 16.73 -4.52 18.66
C THR A 394 17.15 -5.77 17.89
N LYS A 395 16.21 -6.66 17.59
CA LYS A 395 16.47 -7.81 16.70
C LYS A 395 16.95 -7.40 15.30
N HIS A 396 16.71 -6.16 14.88
CA HIS A 396 17.17 -5.60 13.62
C HIS A 396 18.53 -4.90 13.73
N GLY A 397 19.24 -5.09 14.85
CA GLY A 397 20.48 -4.41 15.18
C GLY A 397 20.26 -3.10 15.96
N GLN A 398 21.29 -2.26 15.98
CA GLN A 398 21.21 -0.94 16.61
C GLN A 398 20.49 0.04 15.71
N VAL A 399 19.34 0.54 16.14
CA VAL A 399 18.54 1.54 15.42
C VAL A 399 18.52 2.87 16.16
N ASP A 400 18.22 3.97 15.47
CA ASP A 400 17.96 5.24 16.12
C ASP A 400 16.66 5.16 16.94
N SER A 401 16.65 5.77 18.13
CA SER A 401 15.45 5.84 18.98
C SER A 401 14.33 6.72 18.41
N VAL A 402 14.62 7.44 17.34
CA VAL A 402 13.68 8.21 16.53
C VAL A 402 13.85 7.80 15.08
N ALA A 403 12.74 7.49 14.39
CA ALA A 403 12.72 7.39 12.93
C ALA A 403 12.13 8.67 12.35
N SER A 404 12.61 9.13 11.19
CA SER A 404 12.10 10.37 10.59
C SER A 404 12.15 10.35 9.07
N ALA A 405 11.23 11.12 8.48
CA ALA A 405 11.28 11.52 7.08
C ALA A 405 10.90 12.99 6.94
N VAL A 406 11.45 13.65 5.94
CA VAL A 406 11.23 15.08 5.69
C VAL A 406 10.77 15.27 4.26
N THR A 407 9.70 16.06 4.08
CA THR A 407 9.17 16.38 2.76
C THR A 407 9.03 17.89 2.60
N PHE A 408 9.25 18.35 1.39
CA PHE A 408 9.13 19.75 1.02
C PHE A 408 8.22 19.92 -0.18
N ASP A 409 7.04 20.51 0.04
CA ASP A 409 6.10 20.90 -1.00
C ASP A 409 6.37 22.36 -1.41
N GLU A 410 7.11 22.54 -2.48
CA GLU A 410 7.50 23.88 -2.96
C GLU A 410 6.29 24.67 -3.45
N GLU A 411 5.29 24.03 -4.04
CA GLU A 411 4.08 24.71 -4.54
C GLU A 411 3.27 25.31 -3.39
N LYS A 412 3.21 24.57 -2.27
CA LYS A 412 2.55 25.06 -1.07
C LYS A 412 3.47 25.90 -0.17
N GLY A 413 4.79 25.85 -0.37
CA GLY A 413 5.76 26.44 0.55
C GLY A 413 5.65 25.81 1.94
N GLU A 414 5.59 24.48 2.02
CA GLU A 414 5.42 23.73 3.27
C GLU A 414 6.53 22.71 3.46
N LEU A 415 7.14 22.72 4.63
CA LEU A 415 8.08 21.70 5.10
C LEU A 415 7.37 20.83 6.13
N THR A 416 7.36 19.52 5.92
CA THR A 416 6.77 18.55 6.87
C THR A 416 7.85 17.60 7.38
N VAL A 417 7.93 17.44 8.70
CA VAL A 417 8.76 16.44 9.37
C VAL A 417 7.85 15.40 10.00
N PHE A 418 7.97 14.17 9.56
CA PHE A 418 7.40 13.01 10.20
C PHE A 418 8.42 12.42 11.16
N ALA A 419 8.02 12.15 12.40
CA ALA A 419 8.92 11.59 13.41
C ALA A 419 8.19 10.57 14.28
N LEU A 420 8.76 9.37 14.36
CA LEU A 420 8.35 8.33 15.30
C LEU A 420 9.34 8.27 16.45
N ASN A 421 8.89 8.51 17.67
CA ASN A 421 9.67 8.23 18.87
C ASN A 421 9.40 6.79 19.33
N LEU A 422 10.39 5.93 19.20
CA LEU A 422 10.29 4.50 19.56
C LEU A 422 10.46 4.27 21.08
N ALA A 423 11.13 5.22 21.77
CA ALA A 423 11.52 5.04 23.16
C ALA A 423 10.33 5.23 24.12
N ASN A 424 10.45 4.63 25.29
CA ASN A 424 9.48 4.73 26.38
C ASN A 424 9.62 6.03 27.20
N GLU A 425 10.45 6.98 26.73
CA GLU A 425 10.60 8.31 27.30
C GLU A 425 10.50 9.39 26.21
N ALA A 426 10.18 10.61 26.63
CA ALA A 426 10.10 11.74 25.71
C ALA A 426 11.46 12.08 25.10
N ALA A 427 11.46 12.46 23.82
CA ALA A 427 12.63 12.94 23.10
C ALA A 427 12.55 14.45 22.84
N GLN A 428 13.63 15.18 23.15
CA GLN A 428 13.81 16.53 22.70
C GLN A 428 14.48 16.50 21.34
N LEU A 429 13.74 16.82 20.29
CA LEU A 429 14.21 16.85 18.91
C LEU A 429 14.53 18.28 18.50
N SER A 430 15.82 18.55 18.27
CA SER A 430 16.23 19.82 17.64
C SER A 430 16.17 19.69 16.12
N VAL A 431 15.15 20.27 15.51
CA VAL A 431 15.02 20.40 14.05
C VAL A 431 15.84 21.60 13.60
N ASN A 432 16.87 21.36 12.79
CA ASN A 432 17.74 22.39 12.23
C ASN A 432 17.64 22.38 10.69
N ALA A 433 16.76 23.21 10.17
CA ALA A 433 16.48 23.37 8.74
C ALA A 433 17.34 24.52 8.16
N ARG A 434 18.60 24.23 7.86
CA ARG A 434 19.67 25.21 7.56
C ARG A 434 19.36 26.16 6.41
N SER A 435 18.70 25.68 5.36
CA SER A 435 18.35 26.46 4.16
C SER A 435 16.93 27.05 4.21
N PHE A 436 16.28 27.00 5.38
CA PHE A 436 14.91 27.47 5.59
C PHE A 436 14.85 28.47 6.75
N GLU A 437 15.44 29.67 6.56
CA GLU A 437 15.61 30.64 7.65
C GLU A 437 14.30 31.22 8.20
N ASN A 438 13.24 31.29 7.40
CA ASN A 438 11.97 31.95 7.72
C ASN A 438 10.83 30.98 8.05
N LEU A 439 11.12 29.77 8.55
CA LEU A 439 10.10 28.81 8.91
C LEU A 439 9.18 29.33 10.02
N SER A 440 7.88 29.24 9.77
CA SER A 440 6.84 29.50 10.74
C SER A 440 6.11 28.18 11.05
N PRO A 441 5.95 27.79 12.33
CA PRO A 441 5.23 26.57 12.67
C PRO A 441 3.75 26.72 12.31
N ILE A 442 3.19 25.70 11.64
CA ILE A 442 1.76 25.59 11.34
C ILE A 442 1.08 24.79 12.46
N GLU A 443 1.57 23.59 12.70
CA GLU A 443 0.98 22.68 13.69
C GLU A 443 1.98 21.57 14.09
N HIS A 444 1.74 20.98 15.26
CA HIS A 444 2.35 19.75 15.71
C HIS A 444 1.24 18.76 16.08
N ILE A 445 1.06 17.74 15.23
CA ILE A 445 0.09 16.66 15.43
C ILE A 445 0.79 15.49 16.12
N VAL A 446 0.15 14.94 17.14
CA VAL A 446 0.65 13.79 17.91
C VAL A 446 -0.40 12.68 17.90
N LEU A 447 0.05 11.45 17.68
CA LEU A 447 -0.71 10.24 17.97
C LEU A 447 0.07 9.44 19.00
N ASP A 448 -0.48 9.26 20.17
CA ASP A 448 0.05 8.50 21.30
C ASP A 448 -1.09 7.88 22.10
N GLY A 449 -0.79 7.19 23.17
CA GLY A 449 -1.74 6.58 24.08
C GLY A 449 -1.24 5.28 24.65
N GLU A 450 -2.11 4.57 25.37
CA GLU A 450 -1.83 3.20 25.83
C GLU A 450 -1.61 2.30 24.61
N LEU A 451 -0.48 1.57 24.56
CA LEU A 451 -0.01 0.88 23.36
C LEU A 451 -1.03 -0.13 22.79
N PHE A 452 -1.80 -0.78 23.67
CA PHE A 452 -2.78 -1.79 23.27
C PHE A 452 -4.22 -1.22 23.13
N ALA A 453 -4.41 0.09 23.33
CA ALA A 453 -5.70 0.72 23.10
C ALA A 453 -6.01 0.79 21.60
N CYS A 454 -7.28 0.58 21.27
CA CYS A 454 -7.75 0.54 19.88
C CYS A 454 -9.10 1.26 19.73
N ASN A 455 -9.44 1.60 18.50
CA ASN A 455 -10.80 1.99 18.13
C ASN A 455 -11.65 0.75 17.88
N THR A 456 -12.94 0.83 18.19
CA THR A 456 -13.92 -0.26 18.01
C THR A 456 -15.24 0.33 17.50
N PHE A 457 -16.22 -0.52 17.14
CA PHE A 457 -17.57 -0.06 16.78
C PHE A 457 -18.26 0.69 17.92
N ASP A 458 -18.04 0.24 19.18
CA ASP A 458 -18.63 0.89 20.36
C ASP A 458 -17.91 2.18 20.77
N ALA A 459 -16.63 2.32 20.39
CA ALA A 459 -15.78 3.46 20.69
C ALA A 459 -14.90 3.82 19.48
N PRO A 460 -15.49 4.34 18.39
CA PRO A 460 -14.77 4.54 17.11
C PRO A 460 -13.72 5.66 17.15
N GLU A 461 -13.74 6.49 18.17
CA GLU A 461 -12.86 7.64 18.38
C GLU A 461 -12.15 7.57 19.75
N ALA A 462 -11.96 6.37 20.30
CA ALA A 462 -11.21 6.19 21.57
C ALA A 462 -9.77 6.68 21.45
N ILE A 463 -9.15 6.47 20.29
CA ILE A 463 -7.81 6.93 19.94
C ILE A 463 -7.90 7.85 18.74
N LEU A 464 -7.53 9.10 18.94
CA LEU A 464 -7.46 10.13 17.90
C LEU A 464 -6.13 10.88 17.98
N PRO A 465 -5.57 11.32 16.85
CA PRO A 465 -4.48 12.28 16.89
C PRO A 465 -4.95 13.61 17.48
N HIS A 466 -4.08 14.30 18.17
CA HIS A 466 -4.36 15.59 18.78
C HIS A 466 -3.26 16.60 18.47
N ASN A 467 -3.60 17.88 18.50
CA ASN A 467 -2.64 18.95 18.33
C ASN A 467 -2.04 19.35 19.68
N VAL A 468 -0.73 19.50 19.71
CA VAL A 468 0.00 20.13 20.82
C VAL A 468 0.53 21.50 20.37
N ALA A 469 1.00 22.31 21.32
CA ALA A 469 1.56 23.62 21.00
C ALA A 469 2.76 23.46 20.05
N ALA A 470 2.68 24.03 18.86
CA ALA A 470 3.78 24.02 17.91
C ALA A 470 4.95 24.86 18.47
N ALA A 471 6.14 24.25 18.49
CA ALA A 471 7.34 24.92 19.01
C ALA A 471 7.74 26.08 18.10
N PRO A 472 8.16 27.22 18.64
CA PRO A 472 8.61 28.36 17.85
C PRO A 472 9.85 27.99 17.03
N CYS A 473 9.96 28.58 15.85
CA CYS A 473 11.12 28.39 14.99
C CYS A 473 11.91 29.70 14.91
N THR A 474 13.21 29.65 15.15
CA THR A 474 14.10 30.82 15.09
C THR A 474 15.28 30.49 14.19
N LYS A 475 15.41 31.22 13.08
CA LYS A 475 16.49 31.03 12.09
C LYS A 475 16.61 29.56 11.63
N GLY A 476 15.48 28.95 11.32
CA GLY A 476 15.40 27.54 10.87
C GLY A 476 15.61 26.50 11.97
N VAL A 477 15.69 26.90 13.25
CA VAL A 477 15.83 25.95 14.38
C VAL A 477 14.56 25.95 15.23
N SER A 478 14.04 24.74 15.47
CA SER A 478 12.87 24.49 16.33
C SER A 478 13.19 23.32 17.25
N ASP A 479 13.03 23.50 18.56
CA ASP A 479 13.22 22.45 19.56
C ASP A 479 11.86 21.92 19.99
N VAL A 480 11.59 20.66 19.65
CA VAL A 480 10.28 20.01 19.77
C VAL A 480 10.37 18.86 20.76
N THR A 481 9.36 18.72 21.61
CA THR A 481 9.21 17.52 22.46
C THR A 481 8.36 16.50 21.75
N LEU A 482 8.93 15.32 21.49
CA LEU A 482 8.20 14.14 21.01
C LEU A 482 7.81 13.32 22.24
N PRO A 483 6.53 13.09 22.55
CA PRO A 483 6.12 12.21 23.64
C PRO A 483 6.74 10.81 23.53
N ALA A 484 6.78 10.05 24.62
CA ALA A 484 7.18 8.66 24.61
C ALA A 484 6.29 7.85 23.67
N ARG A 485 6.88 6.96 22.85
CA ARG A 485 6.12 6.06 21.96
C ARG A 485 5.00 6.79 21.21
N SER A 486 5.40 7.74 20.37
CA SER A 486 4.46 8.62 19.64
C SER A 486 4.82 8.79 18.19
N TRP A 487 3.80 8.90 17.37
CA TRP A 487 3.90 9.41 16.00
C TRP A 487 3.67 10.90 16.00
N ASN A 488 4.52 11.67 15.32
CA ASN A 488 4.51 13.11 15.30
C ASN A 488 4.57 13.64 13.88
N VAL A 489 3.79 14.68 13.59
CA VAL A 489 3.84 15.43 12.34
C VAL A 489 4.07 16.89 12.65
N LEU A 490 5.21 17.40 12.24
CA LEU A 490 5.60 18.80 12.44
C LEU A 490 5.48 19.51 11.09
N ARG A 491 4.63 20.50 10.98
CA ARG A 491 4.42 21.26 9.76
C ARG A 491 4.86 22.70 9.91
N TYR A 492 5.56 23.17 8.91
CA TYR A 492 6.08 24.53 8.85
C TYR A 492 5.73 25.18 7.52
N LYS A 493 5.49 26.50 7.57
CA LYS A 493 5.34 27.38 6.40
C LYS A 493 6.64 28.12 6.16
N ILE A 494 7.03 28.29 4.88
CA ILE A 494 8.20 29.04 4.45
C ILE A 494 7.79 30.48 4.13
#